data_8536eeb446209955ca722d47ec923c29
#
_entry.id   8536eeb446209955ca722d47ec923c29
#
_cell.length_a   1.000
_cell.length_b   1.000
_cell.length_c   1.000
_cell.angle_alpha   90.00
_cell.angle_beta   90.00
_cell.angle_gamma   90.00
#
_symmetry.space_group_name_H-M   'P 1'
#
loop_
_entity.id
_entity.type
_entity.pdbx_description
1 polymer ?
#
loop_
_entity_poly.entity_id
_entity_poly.type
_entity_poly.pdbx_seq_one_letter_code
_entity_poly.pdbx_strand_id
1 'polypeptide(L)'
;GRKTAREKIATFIDMLAQRKIAGNPDADGILEMPMTRDQIANYLGLTLETVSRQFNALKKEGVITLSGRKEIEVIDLLALRDATGDDSDGGILS
;
A
#
# COMPACT_ATOMS: atom_id res chain seq x y z
N GLY A 1 -12.22 -7.30 12.75
CA GLY A 1 -11.37 -6.47 13.56
C GLY A 1 -10.85 -5.26 12.81
N ARG A 2 -10.07 -4.49 13.50
CA ARG A 2 -9.51 -3.28 12.93
C ARG A 2 -8.16 -3.55 12.32
N LYS A 3 -7.88 -2.88 11.21
CA LYS A 3 -6.58 -2.99 10.60
C LYS A 3 -5.53 -2.26 11.41
N THR A 4 -4.33 -2.84 11.46
CA THR A 4 -3.16 -2.17 12.03
C THR A 4 -2.71 -1.05 11.09
N ALA A 5 -1.80 -0.22 11.54
CA ALA A 5 -1.23 0.83 10.69
C ALA A 5 -0.59 0.22 9.44
N ARG A 6 0.15 -0.87 9.60
CA ARG A 6 0.76 -1.57 8.48
C ARG A 6 -0.28 -2.04 7.47
N GLU A 7 -1.34 -2.65 7.97
CA GLU A 7 -2.41 -3.14 7.11
C GLU A 7 -3.12 -2.02 6.38
N LYS A 8 -3.33 -0.89 7.06
CA LYS A 8 -3.96 0.28 6.43
C LYS A 8 -3.12 0.82 5.27
N ILE A 9 -1.82 0.95 5.49
CA ILE A 9 -0.91 1.45 4.45
C ILE A 9 -0.86 0.47 3.29
N ALA A 10 -0.70 -0.82 3.57
CA ALA A 10 -0.65 -1.83 2.53
C ALA A 10 -1.96 -1.86 1.73
N THR A 11 -3.09 -1.76 2.41
CA THR A 11 -4.41 -1.71 1.76
C THR A 11 -4.53 -0.50 0.84
N PHE A 12 -4.05 0.65 1.29
CA PHE A 12 -4.07 1.87 0.49
C PHE A 12 -3.25 1.71 -0.78
N ILE A 13 -2.03 1.18 -0.66
CA ILE A 13 -1.16 0.95 -1.80
C ILE A 13 -1.76 -0.09 -2.75
N ASP A 14 -2.28 -1.18 -2.19
CA ASP A 14 -2.89 -2.24 -2.99
C ASP A 14 -4.11 -1.73 -3.76
N MET A 15 -4.90 -0.87 -3.16
CA MET A 15 -6.04 -0.25 -3.83
C MET A 15 -5.59 0.54 -5.06
N LEU A 16 -4.53 1.32 -4.94
CA LEU A 16 -3.98 2.06 -6.07
C LEU A 16 -3.45 1.12 -7.14
N ALA A 17 -2.78 0.05 -6.73
CA ALA A 17 -2.27 -0.95 -7.66
C ALA A 17 -3.40 -1.62 -8.43
N GLN A 18 -4.48 -1.99 -7.73
CA GLN A 18 -5.62 -2.62 -8.37
C GLN A 18 -6.28 -1.71 -9.40
N ARG A 19 -6.40 -0.43 -9.07
CA ARG A 19 -6.99 0.55 -10.00
C ARG A 19 -6.14 0.69 -11.26
N LYS A 20 -4.83 0.72 -11.09
CA LYS A 20 -3.92 0.84 -12.23
C LYS A 20 -4.01 -0.38 -13.13
N ILE A 21 -4.02 -1.57 -12.53
CA ILE A 21 -4.11 -2.83 -13.28
C ILE A 21 -5.46 -2.92 -14.00
N ALA A 22 -6.53 -2.49 -13.36
CA ALA A 22 -7.86 -2.50 -13.96
C ALA A 22 -7.92 -1.60 -15.20
N GLY A 23 -7.23 -0.47 -15.16
CA GLY A 23 -7.17 0.45 -16.29
C GLY A 23 -6.24 -0.04 -17.40
N ASN A 24 -5.21 -0.80 -17.04
CA ASN A 24 -4.24 -1.31 -18.00
C ASN A 24 -3.58 -2.57 -17.43
N PRO A 25 -4.02 -3.77 -17.86
CA PRO A 25 -3.46 -5.02 -17.32
C PRO A 25 -1.96 -5.18 -17.54
N ASP A 26 -1.39 -4.47 -18.50
CA ASP A 26 0.04 -4.52 -18.78
C ASP A 26 0.81 -3.40 -18.09
N ALA A 27 0.16 -2.66 -17.19
CA ALA A 27 0.80 -1.56 -16.50
C ALA A 27 1.97 -2.06 -15.66
N ASP A 28 2.98 -1.17 -15.51
CA ASP A 28 4.09 -1.46 -14.61
C ASP A 28 3.63 -1.31 -13.15
N GLY A 29 4.53 -1.61 -12.23
CA GLY A 29 4.25 -1.52 -10.80
C GLY A 29 4.45 -0.14 -10.19
N ILE A 30 4.64 0.88 -11.02
CA ILE A 30 4.91 2.24 -10.54
C ILE A 30 3.60 2.95 -10.27
N LEU A 31 3.42 3.39 -9.04
CA LEU A 31 2.21 4.08 -8.61
C LEU A 31 2.55 5.52 -8.27
N GLU A 32 1.79 6.44 -8.84
CA GLU A 32 1.88 7.83 -8.46
C GLU A 32 0.96 8.06 -7.27
N MET A 33 1.50 8.64 -6.20
CA MET A 33 0.69 8.90 -5.02
C MET A 33 -0.24 10.08 -5.29
N PRO A 34 -1.55 9.90 -5.10
CA PRO A 34 -2.51 10.97 -5.39
C PRO A 34 -2.53 12.04 -4.31
N MET A 35 -1.83 11.84 -3.22
CA MET A 35 -1.84 12.77 -2.10
C MET A 35 -0.52 12.70 -1.35
N THR A 36 -0.25 13.73 -0.55
CA THR A 36 0.95 13.81 0.27
C THR A 36 0.85 12.83 1.43
N ARG A 37 1.97 12.58 2.10
CA ARG A 37 1.96 11.69 3.27
C ARG A 37 1.13 12.24 4.41
N ASP A 38 1.10 13.55 4.58
CA ASP A 38 0.20 14.18 5.55
C ASP A 38 -1.26 13.88 5.22
N GLN A 39 -1.60 13.99 3.96
CA GLN A 39 -2.97 13.70 3.52
C GLN A 39 -3.30 12.22 3.69
N ILE A 40 -2.35 11.34 3.40
CA ILE A 40 -2.53 9.90 3.63
C ILE A 40 -2.76 9.63 5.11
N ALA A 41 -1.97 10.28 5.96
CA ALA A 41 -2.12 10.12 7.41
C ALA A 41 -3.52 10.52 7.86
N ASN A 42 -3.99 11.68 7.41
CA ASN A 42 -5.34 12.14 7.75
C ASN A 42 -6.40 11.19 7.22
N TYR A 43 -6.24 10.73 6.00
CA TYR A 43 -7.19 9.83 5.36
C TYR A 43 -7.31 8.50 6.10
N LEU A 44 -6.18 7.98 6.56
CA LEU A 44 -6.14 6.67 7.22
C LEU A 44 -6.26 6.75 8.74
N GLY A 45 -6.33 7.95 9.30
CA GLY A 45 -6.40 8.11 10.74
C GLY A 45 -5.09 7.78 11.44
N LEU A 46 -3.97 8.08 10.80
CA LEU A 46 -2.63 7.82 11.32
C LEU A 46 -1.86 9.12 11.45
N THR A 47 -0.73 9.06 12.15
CA THR A 47 0.18 10.20 12.18
C THR A 47 1.13 10.13 10.99
N LEU A 48 1.69 11.28 10.62
CA LEU A 48 2.69 11.34 9.55
C LEU A 48 3.88 10.42 9.86
N GLU A 49 4.31 10.42 11.12
CA GLU A 49 5.42 9.57 11.54
C GLU A 49 5.12 8.10 11.31
N THR A 50 3.91 7.68 11.67
CA THR A 50 3.50 6.29 11.47
C THR A 50 3.43 5.93 9.99
N VAL A 51 2.88 6.83 9.16
CA VAL A 51 2.84 6.61 7.71
C VAL A 51 4.26 6.40 7.17
N SER A 52 5.17 7.29 7.53
CA SER A 52 6.55 7.20 7.06
C SER A 52 7.23 5.92 7.54
N ARG A 53 6.96 5.54 8.78
CA ARG A 53 7.55 4.32 9.34
C ARG A 53 7.06 3.07 8.60
N GLN A 54 5.78 3.03 8.25
CA GLN A 54 5.25 1.87 7.55
C GLN A 54 5.73 1.80 6.10
N PHE A 55 5.85 2.93 5.41
CA PHE A 55 6.43 2.95 4.08
C PHE A 55 7.87 2.42 4.13
N ASN A 56 8.64 2.89 5.10
CA ASN A 56 10.03 2.44 5.22
C ASN A 56 10.14 0.97 5.57
N ALA A 57 9.23 0.45 6.38
CA ALA A 57 9.20 -0.97 6.71
C ALA A 57 8.95 -1.82 5.48
N LEU A 58 7.96 -1.45 4.67
CA LEU A 58 7.66 -2.19 3.44
C LEU A 58 8.80 -2.10 2.44
N LYS A 59 9.47 -0.94 2.38
CA LYS A 59 10.65 -0.78 1.53
C LYS A 59 11.76 -1.71 1.99
N LYS A 60 12.03 -1.75 3.28
CA LYS A 60 13.09 -2.58 3.84
C LYS A 60 12.83 -4.05 3.59
N GLU A 61 11.58 -4.46 3.58
CA GLU A 61 11.19 -5.84 3.33
C GLU A 61 11.19 -6.22 1.86
N GLY A 62 11.42 -5.25 0.97
CA GLY A 62 11.43 -5.51 -0.47
C GLY A 62 10.06 -5.58 -1.10
N VAL A 63 9.02 -5.16 -0.39
CA VAL A 63 7.65 -5.16 -0.92
C VAL A 63 7.45 -4.02 -1.90
N ILE A 64 8.00 -2.86 -1.58
CA ILE A 64 7.94 -1.68 -2.43
C ILE A 64 9.30 -1.02 -2.48
N THR A 65 9.49 -0.12 -3.45
CA THR A 65 10.59 0.83 -3.41
C THR A 65 10.01 2.22 -3.53
N LEU A 66 10.73 3.20 -3.00
CA LEU A 66 10.31 4.59 -3.03
C LEU A 66 11.11 5.31 -4.11
N SER A 67 10.42 6.04 -4.97
CA SER A 67 11.03 6.78 -6.05
C SER A 67 10.58 8.23 -5.92
N GLY A 68 11.41 9.05 -5.31
CA GLY A 68 11.03 10.42 -5.03
C GLY A 68 9.95 10.50 -3.96
N ARG A 69 9.21 11.60 -3.98
CA ARG A 69 8.19 11.85 -2.95
C ARG A 69 6.81 11.33 -3.33
N LYS A 70 6.59 11.16 -4.63
CA LYS A 70 5.24 10.89 -5.13
C LYS A 70 5.09 9.56 -5.82
N GLU A 71 6.16 8.81 -5.95
CA GLU A 71 6.10 7.52 -6.64
C GLU A 71 6.53 6.39 -5.76
N ILE A 72 5.81 5.30 -5.88
CA ILE A 72 6.12 4.05 -5.21
C ILE A 72 6.10 2.97 -6.27
N GLU A 73 7.10 2.11 -6.27
CA GLU A 73 7.05 0.95 -7.16
C GLU A 73 6.75 -0.29 -6.32
N VAL A 74 5.73 -1.04 -6.72
CA VAL A 74 5.41 -2.31 -6.07
C VAL A 74 6.33 -3.38 -6.65
N ILE A 75 7.18 -3.93 -5.81
CA ILE A 75 8.14 -4.94 -6.22
C ILE A 75 7.56 -6.34 -6.08
N ASP A 76 6.81 -6.57 -5.01
CA ASP A 76 6.24 -7.89 -4.72
C ASP A 76 4.77 -7.73 -4.37
N LEU A 77 3.94 -7.90 -5.41
CA LEU A 77 2.50 -7.70 -5.26
C LEU A 77 1.87 -8.69 -4.30
N LEU A 78 2.35 -9.93 -4.30
CA LEU A 78 1.79 -10.96 -3.40
C LEU A 78 2.11 -10.61 -1.96
N ALA A 79 3.33 -10.16 -1.69
CA ALA A 79 3.70 -9.72 -0.34
C ALA A 79 2.90 -8.50 0.09
N LEU A 80 2.64 -7.59 -0.85
CA LEU A 80 1.81 -6.42 -0.56
C LEU A 80 0.40 -6.84 -0.15
N ARG A 81 -0.20 -7.73 -0.90
CA ARG A 81 -1.54 -8.22 -0.61
C ARG A 81 -1.60 -8.94 0.72
N ASP A 82 -0.58 -9.73 1.01
CA ASP A 82 -0.48 -10.39 2.30
C ASP A 82 -0.42 -9.38 3.44
N ALA A 83 0.31 -8.29 3.24
CA ALA A 83 0.46 -7.25 4.23
C ALA A 83 -0.84 -6.47 4.49
N THR A 84 -1.83 -6.55 3.62
CA THR A 84 -3.10 -5.87 3.82
C THR A 84 -3.90 -6.48 4.98
N GLY A 85 -3.57 -7.68 5.36
CA GLY A 85 -4.36 -8.40 6.35
C GLY A 85 -5.67 -8.92 5.80
N ASP A 86 -5.97 -8.64 4.54
CA ASP A 86 -7.15 -9.17 3.88
C ASP A 86 -6.78 -10.51 3.30
N ASP A 87 -6.99 -11.53 4.07
CA ASP A 87 -6.79 -12.88 3.62
C ASP A 87 -7.92 -13.22 2.67
N SER A 88 -7.57 -13.60 1.44
CA SER A 88 -8.60 -13.97 0.48
C SER A 88 -9.44 -15.12 0.98
N ASP A 89 -8.83 -16.03 1.72
CA ASP A 89 -9.58 -17.13 2.32
C ASP A 89 -10.49 -16.60 3.40
N GLY A 90 -9.98 -15.71 4.23
CA GLY A 90 -10.79 -15.06 5.23
C GLY A 90 -11.92 -14.28 4.60
N GLY A 91 -11.60 -13.56 3.53
CA GLY A 91 -12.61 -12.79 2.83
C GLY A 91 -13.67 -13.65 2.19
N ILE A 92 -13.29 -14.82 1.73
CA ILE A 92 -14.21 -15.73 1.07
C ILE A 92 -15.00 -16.54 2.07
N LEU A 93 -14.32 -17.04 3.07
CA LEU A 93 -14.90 -17.96 4.02
C LEU A 93 -15.64 -17.27 5.13
N SER A 94 -15.32 -16.05 5.36
CA SER A 94 -15.97 -15.29 6.42
C SER A 94 -17.30 -14.81 5.98
#